data_5f1fbe9c1c16a886dbd76b223c436fb9
#
_entry.id   5f1fbe9c1c16a886dbd76b223c436fb9
#
_cell.length_a   1.000
_cell.length_b   1.000
_cell.length_c   1.000
_cell.angle_alpha   90.00
_cell.angle_beta   90.00
_cell.angle_gamma   90.00
#
_symmetry.space_group_name_H-M   'P 1'
#
loop_
_entity.id
_entity.type
_entity.pdbx_description
1 polymer ?
#
loop_
_entity_poly.entity_id
_entity_poly.type
_entity_poly.pdbx_seq_one_letter_code
_entity_poly.pdbx_strand_id
1 'polypeptide(L)'
;MIKPYYQDEHATIYHGDSLEIMPQLAPASIGQIFTSPPYNKGQPVGNEWTRLDNGYGEHNDNMAHPDYVAWQQNILLECWRLIEENGAIWYQHKPQSKGQNVTLPLELNPGLPLRQIVIWDRGSGFQRDGVHLVPTYEWVMLIAKNDFKVDRTTTDVWKILPNKDPHHPASFPIELPLKALQAGQNTGTVLDPFAGSGTTLRAAKDLNRNSIGIEIDKKYCEIAANRLAQEVLDFG
;
A
#
# COMPACT_ATOMS: atom_id res chain seq x y z
N MET A 1 18.56 10.07 -14.72
CA MET A 1 17.10 10.16 -14.46
C MET A 1 16.45 8.87 -14.96
N ILE A 2 15.64 8.24 -14.11
CA ILE A 2 14.90 7.03 -14.46
C ILE A 2 13.83 7.39 -15.49
N LYS A 3 13.67 6.54 -16.50
CA LYS A 3 12.62 6.72 -17.51
C LYS A 3 11.31 6.13 -16.96
N PRO A 4 10.19 6.88 -16.95
CA PRO A 4 8.88 6.33 -16.59
C PRO A 4 8.47 5.19 -17.52
N TYR A 5 7.79 4.18 -16.97
CA TYR A 5 7.06 3.18 -17.74
C TYR A 5 5.79 3.78 -18.36
N TYR A 6 5.08 4.58 -17.57
CA TYR A 6 3.88 5.31 -17.96
C TYR A 6 3.89 6.71 -17.33
N GLN A 7 3.37 7.69 -18.05
CA GLN A 7 3.17 9.03 -17.53
C GLN A 7 2.00 9.70 -18.23
N ASP A 8 1.09 10.31 -17.44
CA ASP A 8 0.06 11.24 -17.90
C ASP A 8 0.14 12.55 -17.12
N GLU A 9 -0.90 13.36 -17.15
CA GLU A 9 -0.96 14.65 -16.45
C GLU A 9 -0.90 14.49 -14.92
N HIS A 10 -1.46 13.40 -14.37
CA HIS A 10 -1.61 13.19 -12.93
C HIS A 10 -0.78 12.05 -12.37
N ALA A 11 -0.32 11.12 -13.19
CA ALA A 11 0.32 9.91 -12.70
C ALA A 11 1.60 9.55 -13.44
N THR A 12 2.59 9.11 -12.67
CA THR A 12 3.83 8.54 -13.19
C THR A 12 4.03 7.15 -12.62
N ILE A 13 4.28 6.14 -13.46
CA ILE A 13 4.63 4.78 -13.02
C ILE A 13 6.07 4.49 -13.41
N TYR A 14 6.85 4.01 -12.44
CA TYR A 14 8.20 3.48 -12.66
C TYR A 14 8.17 1.95 -12.54
N HIS A 15 8.78 1.27 -13.50
CA HIS A 15 8.99 -0.17 -13.45
C HIS A 15 10.34 -0.48 -12.81
N GLY A 16 10.35 -1.20 -11.69
CA GLY A 16 11.56 -1.65 -10.99
C GLY A 16 11.40 -1.78 -9.47
N ASP A 17 12.52 -2.06 -8.81
CA ASP A 17 12.56 -2.19 -7.35
C ASP A 17 12.44 -0.84 -6.65
N SER A 18 11.60 -0.79 -5.62
CA SER A 18 11.33 0.44 -4.86
C SER A 18 12.58 0.97 -4.15
N LEU A 19 13.46 0.10 -3.64
CA LEU A 19 14.70 0.52 -3.00
C LEU A 19 15.76 1.03 -4.00
N GLU A 20 15.61 0.73 -5.29
CA GLU A 20 16.47 1.27 -6.34
C GLU A 20 15.92 2.59 -6.90
N ILE A 21 14.59 2.76 -6.92
CA ILE A 21 13.93 3.91 -7.53
C ILE A 21 13.73 5.04 -6.52
N MET A 22 13.23 4.78 -5.32
CA MET A 22 12.98 5.82 -4.31
C MET A 22 14.19 6.71 -4.02
N PRO A 23 15.45 6.21 -3.92
CA PRO A 23 16.62 7.06 -3.71
C PRO A 23 16.86 8.12 -4.79
N GLN A 24 16.28 7.95 -5.98
CA GLN A 24 16.41 8.89 -7.09
C GLN A 24 15.31 9.97 -7.10
N LEU A 25 14.31 9.84 -6.23
CA LEU A 25 13.29 10.87 -5.99
C LEU A 25 13.82 11.91 -5.00
N ALA A 26 13.41 13.17 -5.22
CA ALA A 26 13.82 14.27 -4.36
C ALA A 26 13.30 14.07 -2.91
N PRO A 27 14.11 14.34 -1.88
CA PRO A 27 13.63 14.31 -0.50
C PRO A 27 12.55 15.37 -0.28
N ALA A 28 11.66 15.14 0.69
CA ALA A 28 10.58 16.04 1.07
C ALA A 28 9.74 16.55 -0.13
N SER A 29 9.43 15.65 -1.06
CA SER A 29 8.66 15.95 -2.28
C SER A 29 7.29 15.25 -2.35
N ILE A 30 6.96 14.44 -1.35
CA ILE A 30 5.75 13.62 -1.29
C ILE A 30 4.86 14.08 -0.14
N GLY A 31 3.63 14.46 -0.46
CA GLY A 31 2.67 14.89 0.55
C GLY A 31 2.14 13.73 1.39
N GLN A 32 1.70 12.66 0.74
CA GLN A 32 1.21 11.47 1.42
C GLN A 32 1.65 10.18 0.70
N ILE A 33 1.92 9.15 1.45
CA ILE A 33 2.15 7.80 0.96
C ILE A 33 0.99 6.93 1.45
N PHE A 34 0.35 6.18 0.53
CA PHE A 34 -0.50 5.07 0.90
C PHE A 34 0.05 3.82 0.23
N THR A 35 0.30 2.78 1.02
CA THR A 35 0.92 1.56 0.48
C THR A 35 0.55 0.30 1.26
N SER A 36 0.53 -0.82 0.54
CA SER A 36 0.33 -2.17 1.06
C SER A 36 1.43 -3.07 0.51
N PRO A 37 2.55 -3.22 1.23
CA PRO A 37 3.68 -4.03 0.75
C PRO A 37 3.34 -5.51 0.71
N PRO A 38 4.14 -6.35 0.02
CA PRO A 38 4.07 -7.80 0.13
C PRO A 38 4.18 -8.27 1.58
N TYR A 39 3.38 -9.30 1.96
CA TYR A 39 3.24 -9.73 3.37
C TYR A 39 4.10 -10.93 3.73
N ASN A 40 5.00 -11.37 2.88
CA ASN A 40 5.87 -12.53 3.10
C ASN A 40 5.09 -13.82 3.47
N LYS A 41 4.04 -14.10 2.72
CA LYS A 41 3.14 -15.25 2.97
C LYS A 41 3.72 -16.58 2.54
N GLY A 42 4.85 -16.56 1.84
CA GLY A 42 5.45 -17.75 1.21
C GLY A 42 4.76 -18.15 -0.10
N GLN A 43 5.35 -19.11 -0.80
CA GLN A 43 4.74 -19.68 -1.99
C GLN A 43 3.42 -20.40 -1.62
N PRO A 44 2.35 -20.26 -2.40
CA PRO A 44 1.12 -21.00 -2.18
C PRO A 44 1.43 -22.51 -2.25
N VAL A 45 1.26 -23.22 -1.14
CA VAL A 45 1.35 -24.68 -1.13
C VAL A 45 0.07 -25.25 -1.72
N GLY A 46 0.13 -25.66 -2.98
CA GLY A 46 -0.71 -26.61 -3.66
C GLY A 46 -2.24 -26.49 -3.51
N ASN A 47 -2.90 -25.92 -4.50
CA ASN A 47 -4.16 -26.35 -5.14
C ASN A 47 -4.42 -25.42 -6.33
N GLU A 48 -5.01 -25.90 -7.43
CA GLU A 48 -5.28 -25.15 -8.66
C GLU A 48 -6.10 -23.85 -8.47
N TRP A 49 -6.82 -23.71 -7.35
CA TRP A 49 -7.58 -22.51 -6.97
C TRP A 49 -6.73 -21.40 -6.34
N THR A 50 -5.47 -21.69 -5.98
CA THR A 50 -4.50 -20.72 -5.43
C THR A 50 -3.37 -20.43 -6.42
N ARG A 51 -3.40 -20.99 -7.61
CA ARG A 51 -2.54 -20.63 -8.76
C ARG A 51 -2.99 -19.33 -9.42
N LEU A 52 -3.05 -18.29 -8.64
CA LEU A 52 -2.81 -16.96 -9.17
C LEU A 52 -1.31 -16.86 -9.31
N ASP A 53 -0.87 -16.83 -10.57
CA ASP A 53 0.51 -16.72 -11.02
C ASP A 53 1.52 -16.33 -9.93
N ASN A 54 2.36 -17.27 -9.52
CA ASN A 54 3.59 -17.10 -8.73
C ASN A 54 3.64 -16.04 -7.61
N GLY A 55 2.54 -15.71 -6.92
CA GLY A 55 2.52 -14.71 -5.86
C GLY A 55 2.60 -13.27 -6.38
N TYR A 56 3.53 -12.47 -5.86
CA TYR A 56 3.75 -11.08 -6.28
C TYR A 56 4.74 -10.96 -7.46
N GLY A 57 4.63 -11.84 -8.48
CA GLY A 57 5.44 -11.77 -9.68
C GLY A 57 6.94 -11.95 -9.41
N GLU A 58 7.75 -10.95 -9.68
CA GLU A 58 9.21 -11.00 -9.52
C GLU A 58 9.68 -10.83 -8.07
N HIS A 59 8.79 -10.47 -7.13
CA HIS A 59 9.14 -10.30 -5.73
C HIS A 59 9.29 -11.64 -4.98
N ASN A 60 10.34 -11.77 -4.16
CA ASN A 60 10.53 -12.91 -3.26
C ASN A 60 9.63 -12.81 -2.02
N ASP A 61 8.41 -13.36 -2.09
CA ASP A 61 7.45 -13.38 -0.96
C ASP A 61 7.72 -14.51 0.06
N ASN A 62 8.95 -15.04 0.10
CA ASN A 62 9.38 -16.11 1.03
C ASN A 62 10.75 -15.81 1.64
N MET A 63 10.91 -14.61 2.19
CA MET A 63 12.13 -14.20 2.91
C MET A 63 12.19 -14.83 4.29
N ALA A 64 13.40 -15.03 4.84
CA ALA A 64 13.55 -15.26 6.26
C ALA A 64 12.99 -14.05 7.04
N HIS A 65 12.36 -14.31 8.19
CA HIS A 65 11.66 -13.25 8.93
C HIS A 65 12.54 -12.02 9.27
N PRO A 66 13.80 -12.18 9.74
CA PRO A 66 14.66 -11.03 9.99
C PRO A 66 14.98 -10.21 8.73
N ASP A 67 15.17 -10.89 7.59
CA ASP A 67 15.46 -10.23 6.31
C ASP A 67 14.24 -9.46 5.81
N TYR A 68 13.04 -10.03 5.96
CA TYR A 68 11.78 -9.36 5.65
C TYR A 68 11.58 -8.10 6.50
N VAL A 69 11.82 -8.19 7.82
CA VAL A 69 11.73 -7.04 8.73
C VAL A 69 12.70 -5.94 8.29
N ALA A 70 13.97 -6.30 8.05
CA ALA A 70 15.00 -5.34 7.61
C ALA A 70 14.64 -4.69 6.27
N TRP A 71 14.12 -5.46 5.31
CA TRP A 71 13.67 -4.94 4.03
C TRP A 71 12.53 -3.93 4.19
N GLN A 72 11.50 -4.27 4.98
CA GLN A 72 10.36 -3.37 5.25
C GLN A 72 10.79 -2.09 5.98
N GLN A 73 11.73 -2.21 6.92
CA GLN A 73 12.30 -1.05 7.63
C GLN A 73 13.02 -0.11 6.67
N ASN A 74 13.79 -0.64 5.72
CA ASN A 74 14.46 0.17 4.69
C ASN A 74 13.45 0.90 3.79
N ILE A 75 12.35 0.23 3.39
CA ILE A 75 11.25 0.86 2.66
C ILE A 75 10.66 2.03 3.47
N LEU A 76 10.35 1.83 4.74
CA LEU A 76 9.76 2.87 5.59
C LEU A 76 10.72 4.05 5.83
N LEU A 77 12.04 3.79 5.94
CA LEU A 77 13.05 4.85 6.06
C LEU A 77 13.13 5.70 4.78
N GLU A 78 13.09 5.08 3.60
CA GLU A 78 13.03 5.81 2.33
C GLU A 78 11.71 6.58 2.17
N CYS A 79 10.58 5.99 2.51
CA CYS A 79 9.30 6.70 2.57
C CYS A 79 9.38 7.93 3.49
N TRP A 80 9.99 7.78 4.67
CA TRP A 80 10.18 8.89 5.64
C TRP A 80 11.05 10.02 5.11
N ARG A 81 12.09 9.69 4.34
CA ARG A 81 12.95 10.69 3.67
C ARG A 81 12.18 11.48 2.62
N LEU A 82 11.24 10.81 1.92
CA LEU A 82 10.51 11.39 0.81
C LEU A 82 9.34 12.28 1.23
N ILE A 83 8.71 12.03 2.40
CA ILE A 83 7.55 12.84 2.81
C ILE A 83 7.97 14.24 3.28
N GLU A 84 7.13 15.22 2.94
CA GLU A 84 7.21 16.61 3.36
C GLU A 84 7.10 16.76 4.89
N GLU A 85 7.43 17.94 5.45
CA GLU A 85 7.35 18.21 6.89
C GLU A 85 5.92 18.13 7.45
N ASN A 86 4.93 18.28 6.61
CA ASN A 86 3.51 18.05 6.90
C ASN A 86 2.97 16.79 6.23
N GLY A 87 3.85 15.84 5.87
CA GLY A 87 3.52 14.59 5.18
C GLY A 87 3.25 13.42 6.11
N ALA A 88 2.66 12.36 5.54
CA ALA A 88 2.35 11.12 6.25
C ALA A 88 2.49 9.88 5.38
N ILE A 89 2.69 8.74 6.07
CA ILE A 89 2.68 7.40 5.51
C ILE A 89 1.49 6.65 6.11
N TRP A 90 0.60 6.18 5.25
CA TRP A 90 -0.48 5.25 5.56
C TRP A 90 -0.02 3.85 5.12
N TYR A 91 0.53 3.10 6.07
CA TYR A 91 1.13 1.80 5.82
C TYR A 91 0.15 0.69 6.18
N GLN A 92 -0.45 0.09 5.17
CA GLN A 92 -1.43 -0.96 5.35
C GLN A 92 -0.73 -2.32 5.48
N HIS A 93 -1.03 -3.04 6.55
CA HIS A 93 -0.53 -4.38 6.81
C HIS A 93 -1.48 -5.09 7.77
N LYS A 94 -1.32 -6.39 7.93
CA LYS A 94 -2.16 -7.16 8.85
C LYS A 94 -1.34 -7.89 9.91
N PRO A 95 -1.87 -8.07 11.13
CA PRO A 95 -1.35 -9.08 12.05
C PRO A 95 -1.38 -10.47 11.38
N GLN A 96 -0.31 -11.23 11.55
CA GLN A 96 -0.20 -12.57 10.98
C GLN A 96 -0.14 -13.59 12.11
N SER A 97 -1.13 -14.48 12.16
CA SER A 97 -1.14 -15.62 13.08
C SER A 97 -0.52 -16.83 12.39
N LYS A 98 0.51 -17.42 13.00
CA LYS A 98 1.17 -18.63 12.51
C LYS A 98 1.47 -19.57 13.68
N GLY A 99 0.86 -20.74 13.70
CA GLY A 99 0.97 -21.67 14.82
C GLY A 99 0.42 -21.06 16.11
N GLN A 100 1.24 -20.94 17.16
CA GLN A 100 0.85 -20.35 18.45
C GLN A 100 1.33 -18.90 18.62
N ASN A 101 1.83 -18.26 17.55
CA ASN A 101 2.42 -16.94 17.60
C ASN A 101 1.65 -15.95 16.72
N VAL A 102 1.68 -14.68 17.11
CA VAL A 102 1.20 -13.57 16.32
C VAL A 102 2.35 -12.61 16.03
N THR A 103 2.59 -12.34 14.75
CA THR A 103 3.51 -11.32 14.29
C THR A 103 2.74 -10.04 14.07
N LEU A 104 3.14 -8.96 14.72
CA LEU A 104 2.48 -7.66 14.61
C LEU A 104 3.21 -6.76 13.62
N PRO A 105 2.50 -5.99 12.78
CA PRO A 105 3.12 -5.03 11.87
C PRO A 105 4.00 -3.96 12.55
N LEU A 106 3.89 -3.81 13.86
CA LEU A 106 4.70 -2.86 14.65
C LEU A 106 6.21 -3.13 14.57
N GLU A 107 6.61 -4.39 14.42
CA GLU A 107 8.02 -4.77 14.29
C GLU A 107 8.67 -4.27 12.98
N LEU A 108 7.84 -3.97 11.98
CA LEU A 108 8.28 -3.44 10.69
C LEU A 108 8.63 -1.94 10.77
N ASN A 109 8.18 -1.24 11.84
CA ASN A 109 8.48 0.16 12.04
C ASN A 109 9.90 0.35 12.62
N PRO A 110 10.84 1.03 11.92
CA PRO A 110 12.19 1.27 12.37
C PRO A 110 12.30 2.36 13.47
N GLY A 111 11.25 2.59 14.25
CA GLY A 111 11.21 3.63 15.27
C GLY A 111 10.69 4.98 14.78
N LEU A 112 10.06 5.04 13.62
CA LEU A 112 9.41 6.25 13.13
C LEU A 112 8.18 6.61 13.97
N PRO A 113 7.79 7.90 14.05
CA PRO A 113 6.66 8.36 14.84
C PRO A 113 5.32 7.76 14.37
N LEU A 114 4.91 6.67 14.99
CA LEU A 114 3.60 6.07 14.80
C LEU A 114 2.59 6.88 15.60
N ARG A 115 1.68 7.57 14.90
CA ARG A 115 0.66 8.40 15.55
C ARG A 115 -0.58 7.62 15.95
N GLN A 116 -1.00 6.69 15.08
CA GLN A 116 -2.25 5.96 15.28
C GLN A 116 -2.25 4.67 14.46
N ILE A 117 -3.00 3.69 14.94
CA ILE A 117 -3.37 2.50 14.17
C ILE A 117 -4.84 2.66 13.79
N VAL A 118 -5.11 2.69 12.51
CA VAL A 118 -6.47 2.67 11.96
C VAL A 118 -6.84 1.22 11.68
N ILE A 119 -8.04 0.82 12.07
CA ILE A 119 -8.56 -0.52 11.82
C ILE A 119 -9.38 -0.50 10.52
N TRP A 120 -8.92 -1.20 9.52
CA TRP A 120 -9.75 -1.52 8.37
C TRP A 120 -10.59 -2.77 8.67
N ASP A 121 -11.86 -2.57 9.02
CA ASP A 121 -12.84 -3.66 9.20
C ASP A 121 -13.37 -4.08 7.82
N ARG A 122 -12.98 -5.29 7.40
CA ARG A 122 -13.40 -5.90 6.14
C ARG A 122 -14.77 -6.59 6.21
N GLY A 123 -15.33 -6.72 7.42
CA GLY A 123 -16.60 -7.39 7.67
C GLY A 123 -16.60 -8.90 7.42
N SER A 124 -15.55 -9.43 6.79
CA SER A 124 -15.43 -10.86 6.46
C SER A 124 -13.98 -11.30 6.41
N GLY A 125 -13.75 -12.57 6.60
CA GLY A 125 -12.44 -13.19 6.54
C GLY A 125 -12.56 -14.69 6.32
N PHE A 126 -11.43 -15.37 6.29
CA PHE A 126 -11.38 -16.80 6.10
C PHE A 126 -10.28 -17.42 6.97
N GLN A 127 -10.61 -18.48 7.72
CA GLN A 127 -9.67 -19.24 8.54
C GLN A 127 -10.04 -20.72 8.48
N ARG A 128 -9.03 -21.59 8.39
CA ARG A 128 -9.22 -23.05 8.26
C ARG A 128 -8.59 -23.87 9.37
N ASP A 129 -7.72 -23.27 10.18
CA ASP A 129 -6.89 -24.06 11.10
C ASP A 129 -7.61 -24.50 12.39
N GLY A 130 -8.80 -23.98 12.67
CA GLY A 130 -9.56 -24.29 13.89
C GLY A 130 -8.91 -23.83 15.20
N VAL A 131 -7.78 -23.12 15.12
CA VAL A 131 -7.01 -22.61 16.27
C VAL A 131 -7.23 -21.12 16.48
N HIS A 132 -7.41 -20.38 15.38
CA HIS A 132 -7.57 -18.93 15.40
C HIS A 132 -8.98 -18.51 15.00
N LEU A 133 -9.40 -17.35 15.49
CA LEU A 133 -10.62 -16.72 15.03
C LEU A 133 -10.47 -16.25 13.59
N VAL A 134 -11.59 -16.09 12.89
CA VAL A 134 -11.62 -15.56 11.52
C VAL A 134 -11.11 -14.11 11.51
N PRO A 135 -10.00 -13.80 10.80
CA PRO A 135 -9.46 -12.45 10.76
C PRO A 135 -10.33 -11.56 9.88
N THR A 136 -11.00 -10.59 10.45
CA THR A 136 -11.92 -9.68 9.74
C THR A 136 -11.38 -8.27 9.58
N TYR A 137 -10.19 -7.97 10.08
CA TYR A 137 -9.61 -6.63 10.01
C TYR A 137 -8.14 -6.67 9.57
N GLU A 138 -7.69 -5.53 9.09
CA GLU A 138 -6.27 -5.22 8.85
C GLU A 138 -5.94 -3.86 9.46
N TRP A 139 -4.66 -3.54 9.59
CA TRP A 139 -4.20 -2.28 10.14
C TRP A 139 -3.77 -1.33 9.03
N VAL A 140 -4.02 -0.04 9.23
CA VAL A 140 -3.34 1.03 8.51
C VAL A 140 -2.59 1.86 9.54
N MET A 141 -1.28 1.72 9.59
CA MET A 141 -0.43 2.48 10.50
C MET A 141 -0.24 3.89 9.95
N LEU A 142 -0.65 4.90 10.71
CA LEU A 142 -0.40 6.30 10.41
C LEU A 142 0.94 6.72 11.03
N ILE A 143 1.96 6.83 10.20
CA ILE A 143 3.30 7.33 10.55
C ILE A 143 3.43 8.72 9.94
N ALA A 144 3.67 9.76 10.74
CA ALA A 144 3.57 11.11 10.22
C ALA A 144 4.55 12.11 10.85
N LYS A 145 4.95 13.09 10.05
CA LYS A 145 5.73 14.25 10.50
C LYS A 145 4.94 15.12 11.47
N ASN A 146 5.63 15.96 12.24
CA ASN A 146 5.00 16.74 13.32
C ASN A 146 3.88 17.66 12.83
N ASP A 147 4.02 18.27 11.69
CA ASP A 147 3.08 19.26 11.15
C ASP A 147 1.91 18.65 10.37
N PHE A 148 1.91 17.31 10.19
CA PHE A 148 0.79 16.63 9.56
C PHE A 148 -0.50 16.80 10.35
N LYS A 149 -1.59 17.15 9.67
CA LYS A 149 -2.92 17.32 10.24
C LYS A 149 -3.90 16.35 9.59
N VAL A 150 -4.87 15.93 10.38
CA VAL A 150 -5.98 15.08 9.92
C VAL A 150 -7.31 15.81 10.03
N ASP A 151 -8.28 15.38 9.21
CA ASP A 151 -9.67 15.77 9.38
C ASP A 151 -10.20 15.25 10.72
N ARG A 152 -10.80 16.15 11.53
CA ARG A 152 -11.28 15.84 12.88
C ARG A 152 -12.55 15.00 12.90
N THR A 153 -13.19 14.81 11.76
CA THR A 153 -14.44 14.04 11.64
C THR A 153 -14.21 12.58 11.25
N THR A 154 -13.02 12.24 10.75
CA THR A 154 -12.67 10.89 10.34
C THR A 154 -12.33 10.03 11.57
N THR A 155 -13.06 8.91 11.74
CA THR A 155 -12.82 7.94 12.82
C THR A 155 -11.66 6.99 12.45
N ASP A 156 -11.19 6.22 13.42
CA ASP A 156 -10.07 5.27 13.29
C ASP A 156 -10.50 3.81 13.04
N VAL A 157 -11.79 3.55 12.90
CA VAL A 157 -12.34 2.27 12.45
C VAL A 157 -13.07 2.49 11.12
N TRP A 158 -12.54 1.87 10.06
CA TRP A 158 -13.06 2.01 8.70
C TRP A 158 -13.71 0.72 8.24
N LYS A 159 -15.03 0.71 8.19
CA LYS A 159 -15.78 -0.42 7.65
C LYS A 159 -15.89 -0.29 6.14
N ILE A 160 -15.04 -1.02 5.41
CA ILE A 160 -14.96 -1.02 3.95
C ILE A 160 -14.92 -2.49 3.49
N LEU A 161 -15.90 -2.90 2.71
CA LEU A 161 -15.97 -4.29 2.24
C LEU A 161 -14.92 -4.54 1.15
N PRO A 162 -14.26 -5.72 1.16
CA PRO A 162 -13.32 -6.07 0.11
C PRO A 162 -14.01 -6.12 -1.25
N ASN A 163 -13.39 -5.57 -2.28
CA ASN A 163 -13.84 -5.78 -3.65
C ASN A 163 -13.52 -7.22 -4.08
N LYS A 164 -14.46 -7.84 -4.75
CA LYS A 164 -14.24 -9.11 -5.45
C LYS A 164 -13.79 -8.80 -6.87
N ASP A 165 -12.57 -8.28 -7.04
CA ASP A 165 -11.99 -8.15 -8.36
C ASP A 165 -11.42 -9.53 -8.78
N PRO A 166 -12.00 -10.20 -9.78
CA PRO A 166 -11.50 -11.51 -10.23
C PRO A 166 -10.11 -11.41 -10.87
N HIS A 167 -9.69 -10.22 -11.31
CA HIS A 167 -8.40 -9.99 -11.97
C HIS A 167 -7.29 -9.59 -10.99
N HIS A 168 -7.64 -9.24 -9.74
CA HIS A 168 -6.66 -8.84 -8.73
C HIS A 168 -7.08 -9.23 -7.30
N PRO A 169 -6.96 -10.50 -6.92
CA PRO A 169 -7.46 -11.04 -5.64
C PRO A 169 -6.73 -10.50 -4.41
N ALA A 170 -5.59 -9.85 -4.57
CA ALA A 170 -4.82 -9.25 -3.47
C ALA A 170 -5.02 -7.73 -3.35
N SER A 171 -5.85 -7.10 -4.20
CA SER A 171 -6.06 -5.65 -4.16
C SER A 171 -7.01 -5.26 -3.02
N PHE A 172 -6.70 -4.15 -2.37
CA PHE A 172 -7.63 -3.46 -1.49
C PHE A 172 -8.62 -2.61 -2.32
N PRO A 173 -9.84 -2.35 -1.79
CA PRO A 173 -10.83 -1.50 -2.46
C PRO A 173 -10.33 -0.05 -2.54
N ILE A 174 -10.71 0.66 -3.60
CA ILE A 174 -10.28 2.05 -3.85
C ILE A 174 -10.71 3.00 -2.72
N GLU A 175 -11.80 2.70 -2.05
CA GLU A 175 -12.33 3.46 -0.90
C GLU A 175 -11.31 3.53 0.25
N LEU A 176 -10.42 2.55 0.37
CA LEU A 176 -9.43 2.53 1.44
C LEU A 176 -8.36 3.64 1.26
N PRO A 177 -7.61 3.71 0.15
CA PRO A 177 -6.71 4.84 -0.08
C PRO A 177 -7.44 6.17 -0.23
N LEU A 178 -8.64 6.23 -0.83
CA LEU A 178 -9.43 7.47 -0.88
C LEU A 178 -9.68 8.02 0.52
N LYS A 179 -10.14 7.18 1.45
CA LYS A 179 -10.42 7.60 2.82
C LYS A 179 -9.15 8.05 3.56
N ALA A 180 -8.02 7.35 3.37
CA ALA A 180 -6.75 7.73 3.96
C ALA A 180 -6.25 9.08 3.44
N LEU A 181 -6.25 9.26 2.11
CA LEU A 181 -5.78 10.49 1.46
C LEU A 181 -6.67 11.70 1.78
N GLN A 182 -7.99 11.51 1.95
CA GLN A 182 -8.92 12.54 2.36
C GLN A 182 -8.82 12.86 3.86
N ALA A 183 -8.52 11.87 4.70
CA ALA A 183 -8.30 12.08 6.14
C ALA A 183 -7.09 12.98 6.41
N GLY A 184 -6.05 12.90 5.58
CA GLY A 184 -4.88 13.76 5.68
C GLY A 184 -5.07 15.10 4.96
N GLN A 185 -4.78 16.21 5.64
CA GLN A 185 -4.95 17.56 5.07
C GLN A 185 -3.85 17.96 4.06
N ASN A 186 -2.75 17.21 3.96
CA ASN A 186 -1.75 17.45 2.92
C ASN A 186 -2.27 16.98 1.55
N THR A 187 -2.33 17.89 0.59
CA THR A 187 -2.81 17.65 -0.79
C THR A 187 -1.69 17.53 -1.82
N GLY A 188 -0.43 17.46 -1.41
CA GLY A 188 0.73 17.23 -2.28
C GLY A 188 0.72 15.90 -3.00
N THR A 189 1.80 15.61 -3.72
CA THR A 189 1.95 14.37 -4.50
C THR A 189 1.77 13.11 -3.63
N VAL A 190 1.09 12.12 -4.17
CA VAL A 190 0.90 10.80 -3.54
C VAL A 190 1.96 9.82 -4.08
N LEU A 191 2.55 8.99 -3.21
CA LEU A 191 3.43 7.89 -3.62
C LEU A 191 2.85 6.56 -3.16
N ASP A 192 2.92 5.55 -4.03
CA ASP A 192 2.78 4.14 -3.67
C ASP A 192 4.00 3.37 -4.16
N PRO A 193 4.94 2.98 -3.26
CA PRO A 193 6.12 2.22 -3.64
C PRO A 193 5.82 0.76 -4.03
N PHE A 194 4.59 0.29 -3.88
CA PHE A 194 4.12 -1.04 -4.28
C PHE A 194 2.79 -0.93 -5.03
N ALA A 195 2.82 -0.21 -6.15
CA ALA A 195 1.63 0.27 -6.83
C ALA A 195 0.67 -0.85 -7.30
N GLY A 196 1.19 -2.05 -7.55
CA GLY A 196 0.40 -3.17 -8.04
C GLY A 196 -0.44 -2.77 -9.25
N SER A 197 -1.75 -2.99 -9.17
CA SER A 197 -2.69 -2.59 -10.22
C SER A 197 -3.08 -1.10 -10.22
N GLY A 198 -2.37 -0.25 -9.46
CA GLY A 198 -2.56 1.21 -9.47
C GLY A 198 -3.75 1.73 -8.67
N THR A 199 -4.25 1.01 -7.68
CA THR A 199 -5.44 1.43 -6.91
C THR A 199 -5.20 2.74 -6.16
N THR A 200 -4.04 2.92 -5.52
CA THR A 200 -3.66 4.18 -4.84
C THR A 200 -3.53 5.33 -5.82
N LEU A 201 -2.93 5.09 -6.99
CA LEU A 201 -2.74 6.12 -8.01
C LEU A 201 -4.08 6.56 -8.59
N ARG A 202 -4.99 5.61 -8.81
CA ARG A 202 -6.35 5.92 -9.25
C ARG A 202 -7.10 6.74 -8.19
N ALA A 203 -6.98 6.39 -6.92
CA ALA A 203 -7.56 7.17 -5.84
C ALA A 203 -7.00 8.61 -5.79
N ALA A 204 -5.70 8.79 -6.01
CA ALA A 204 -5.08 10.10 -6.11
C ALA A 204 -5.63 10.90 -7.30
N LYS A 205 -5.77 10.27 -8.49
CA LYS A 205 -6.33 10.87 -9.69
C LYS A 205 -7.80 11.31 -9.48
N ASP A 206 -8.63 10.47 -8.82
CA ASP A 206 -10.01 10.80 -8.47
C ASP A 206 -10.11 11.98 -7.49
N LEU A 207 -9.05 12.26 -6.74
CA LEU A 207 -8.91 13.43 -5.87
C LEU A 207 -8.20 14.62 -6.55
N ASN A 208 -7.98 14.56 -7.87
CA ASN A 208 -7.25 15.57 -8.65
C ASN A 208 -5.84 15.85 -8.08
N ARG A 209 -5.13 14.80 -7.67
CA ARG A 209 -3.77 14.86 -7.11
C ARG A 209 -2.77 14.17 -8.02
N ASN A 210 -1.55 14.71 -8.06
CA ASN A 210 -0.44 14.03 -8.71
C ASN A 210 -0.03 12.77 -7.92
N SER A 211 0.41 11.75 -8.65
CA SER A 211 0.83 10.50 -8.03
C SER A 211 2.04 9.87 -8.72
N ILE A 212 2.81 9.14 -7.92
CA ILE A 212 3.94 8.32 -8.36
C ILE A 212 3.68 6.89 -7.88
N GLY A 213 3.80 5.92 -8.78
CA GLY A 213 3.77 4.50 -8.46
C GLY A 213 5.08 3.82 -8.83
N ILE A 214 5.52 2.89 -8.00
CA ILE A 214 6.65 2.01 -8.32
C ILE A 214 6.14 0.58 -8.28
N GLU A 215 6.44 -0.19 -9.32
CA GLU A 215 5.98 -1.58 -9.43
C GLU A 215 7.07 -2.43 -10.09
N ILE A 216 7.41 -3.55 -9.47
CA ILE A 216 8.46 -4.44 -9.93
C ILE A 216 7.99 -5.34 -11.08
N ASP A 217 6.69 -5.70 -11.12
CA ASP A 217 6.13 -6.57 -12.14
C ASP A 217 5.59 -5.74 -13.32
N LYS A 218 6.17 -5.95 -14.49
CA LYS A 218 5.78 -5.26 -15.73
C LYS A 218 4.30 -5.47 -16.09
N LYS A 219 3.74 -6.65 -15.79
CA LYS A 219 2.32 -6.94 -16.04
C LYS A 219 1.42 -6.04 -15.19
N TYR A 220 1.78 -5.81 -13.93
CA TYR A 220 1.05 -4.89 -13.06
C TYR A 220 1.24 -3.43 -13.46
N CYS A 221 2.43 -3.04 -13.96
CA CYS A 221 2.62 -1.72 -14.56
C CYS A 221 1.64 -1.48 -15.71
N GLU A 222 1.43 -2.48 -16.59
CA GLU A 222 0.49 -2.38 -17.71
C GLU A 222 -0.96 -2.26 -17.22
N ILE A 223 -1.36 -3.08 -16.24
CA ILE A 223 -2.70 -3.01 -15.63
C ILE A 223 -2.93 -1.63 -15.01
N ALA A 224 -1.96 -1.11 -14.25
CA ALA A 224 -2.04 0.20 -13.62
C ALA A 224 -2.14 1.32 -14.66
N ALA A 225 -1.32 1.29 -15.71
CA ALA A 225 -1.37 2.25 -16.82
C ALA A 225 -2.74 2.26 -17.51
N ASN A 226 -3.30 1.08 -17.81
CA ASN A 226 -4.63 0.97 -18.41
C ASN A 226 -5.74 1.50 -17.48
N ARG A 227 -5.65 1.26 -16.17
CA ARG A 227 -6.58 1.80 -15.17
C ARG A 227 -6.53 3.33 -15.11
N LEU A 228 -5.33 3.91 -15.20
CA LEU A 228 -5.13 5.36 -15.16
C LEU A 228 -5.52 6.06 -16.47
N ALA A 229 -5.39 5.37 -17.60
CA ALA A 229 -5.83 5.88 -18.91
C ALA A 229 -7.36 6.03 -19.02
N GLN A 230 -8.13 5.38 -18.14
CA GLN A 230 -9.58 5.57 -18.10
C GLN A 230 -9.90 6.98 -17.60
N GLU A 231 -10.73 7.72 -18.35
CA GLU A 231 -11.18 9.04 -17.94
C GLU A 231 -11.98 8.98 -16.64
N VAL A 232 -11.81 10.01 -15.81
CA VAL A 232 -12.69 10.25 -14.67
C VAL A 232 -13.96 10.87 -15.28
N LEU A 233 -15.05 10.11 -15.31
CA LEU A 233 -16.35 10.67 -15.70
C LEU A 233 -16.79 11.60 -14.57
N ASP A 234 -16.69 12.91 -14.83
CA ASP A 234 -17.26 13.92 -13.96
C ASP A 234 -18.78 13.93 -14.16
N PHE A 235 -19.49 13.39 -13.22
CA PHE A 235 -20.94 13.43 -13.18
C PHE A 235 -21.46 14.68 -12.44
N GLY A 236 -20.81 15.84 -12.66
CA GLY A 236 -21.20 17.20 -12.22
C GLY A 236 -22.31 17.32 -11.21
#